data_154b0b805f61fc5693206ff12aec7eb3
#
_entry.id   154b0b805f61fc5693206ff12aec7eb3
#
_cell.length_a   1.000
_cell.length_b   1.000
_cell.length_c   1.000
_cell.angle_alpha   90.00
_cell.angle_beta   90.00
_cell.angle_gamma   90.00
#
_symmetry.space_group_name_H-M   'P 1'
#
loop_
_entity.id
_entity.type
_entity.pdbx_description
1 polymer ?
#
loop_
_entity_poly.entity_id
_entity_poly.type
_entity_poly.pdbx_seq_one_letter_code
_entity_poly.pdbx_strand_id
1 'polypeptide(L)'
;MKTILKILGGLVGLVLVLAIALVTWLSLREYRPEAEEIVEIEGSGNSLLKAGDSLSLVTCNIGYGGLDAEHDFFMDGGSDVRVESRQIVERNMEGIRSMLQEAEGDIYFLQEVDIDSKRSYGFNESEYLQEGLKGAAAFADNFLCDYVPYPLPTIGRVHSGILTVNHYMAESAVRVALPTSFTWPVRVCQLKRCLLVERVPLEGSDKELVLINLHLDAYDDGTGREMQTRQLAELLNAEYEKGNYCIAGGDFNQTFSNIDPSLYPVQDRENFSPGLVEVSDFGEGWQLANDPSTPTCRLLNQPYDPKDAATQHYVLDGFLLSPNVKLEQVQTIDGGFRYTDHNPVKITVTLSE
;
A
#
# COMPACT_ATOMS: atom_id res chain seq x y z
N MET A 1 -18.24 -45.55 26.75
CA MET A 1 -17.62 -45.42 25.43
C MET A 1 -18.61 -44.96 24.36
N LYS A 2 -19.74 -45.64 24.09
CA LYS A 2 -20.72 -45.21 23.03
C LYS A 2 -21.34 -43.83 23.26
N THR A 3 -21.62 -43.44 24.53
CA THR A 3 -22.18 -42.11 24.85
C THR A 3 -21.16 -40.98 24.63
N ILE A 4 -19.88 -41.20 24.99
CA ILE A 4 -18.79 -40.24 24.76
C ILE A 4 -18.58 -40.01 23.27
N LEU A 5 -18.61 -41.08 22.45
CA LEU A 5 -18.51 -40.97 20.99
C LEU A 5 -19.67 -40.18 20.38
N LYS A 6 -20.91 -40.33 20.90
CA LYS A 6 -22.08 -39.56 20.44
C LYS A 6 -21.95 -38.07 20.79
N ILE A 7 -21.47 -37.75 21.99
CA ILE A 7 -21.23 -36.37 22.43
C ILE A 7 -20.14 -35.76 21.58
N LEU A 8 -19.01 -36.45 21.38
CA LEU A 8 -17.92 -35.98 20.54
C LEU A 8 -18.37 -35.75 19.06
N GLY A 9 -19.15 -36.71 18.52
CA GLY A 9 -19.72 -36.55 17.17
C GLY A 9 -20.70 -35.36 17.08
N GLY A 10 -21.49 -35.12 18.14
CA GLY A 10 -22.37 -33.95 18.22
C GLY A 10 -21.60 -32.63 18.29
N LEU A 11 -20.50 -32.58 19.06
CA LEU A 11 -19.63 -31.38 19.12
C LEU A 11 -18.94 -31.11 17.78
N VAL A 12 -18.40 -32.12 17.13
CA VAL A 12 -17.80 -31.99 15.80
C VAL A 12 -18.85 -31.49 14.78
N GLY A 13 -20.06 -32.09 14.80
CA GLY A 13 -21.16 -31.66 13.96
C GLY A 13 -21.55 -30.18 14.17
N LEU A 14 -21.62 -29.75 15.43
CA LEU A 14 -21.91 -28.36 15.76
C LEU A 14 -20.80 -27.41 15.24
N VAL A 15 -19.54 -27.75 15.46
CA VAL A 15 -18.40 -26.94 14.95
C VAL A 15 -18.45 -26.82 13.42
N LEU A 16 -18.73 -27.91 12.70
CA LEU A 16 -18.87 -27.88 11.25
C LEU A 16 -20.03 -26.98 10.80
N VAL A 17 -21.20 -27.05 11.45
CA VAL A 17 -22.34 -26.19 11.14
C VAL A 17 -21.97 -24.72 11.36
N LEU A 18 -21.31 -24.39 12.47
CA LEU A 18 -20.87 -23.02 12.76
C LEU A 18 -19.84 -22.52 11.73
N ALA A 19 -18.89 -23.36 11.33
CA ALA A 19 -17.89 -23.03 10.32
C ALA A 19 -18.56 -22.77 8.94
N ILE A 20 -19.49 -23.64 8.52
CA ILE A 20 -20.25 -23.45 7.28
C ILE A 20 -21.06 -22.16 7.34
N ALA A 21 -21.74 -21.91 8.45
CA ALA A 21 -22.54 -20.68 8.63
C ALA A 21 -21.64 -19.43 8.55
N LEU A 22 -20.47 -19.44 9.19
CA LEU A 22 -19.51 -18.35 9.14
C LEU A 22 -19.02 -18.11 7.71
N VAL A 23 -18.54 -19.15 7.00
CA VAL A 23 -18.04 -19.01 5.62
C VAL A 23 -19.16 -18.56 4.69
N THR A 24 -20.39 -19.06 4.88
CA THR A 24 -21.55 -18.59 4.07
C THR A 24 -21.84 -17.13 4.33
N TRP A 25 -21.88 -16.70 5.59
CA TRP A 25 -22.12 -15.30 5.96
C TRP A 25 -21.06 -14.37 5.38
N LEU A 26 -19.76 -14.72 5.52
CA LEU A 26 -18.65 -13.96 4.95
C LEU A 26 -18.74 -13.90 3.43
N SER A 27 -19.08 -15.03 2.76
CA SER A 27 -19.22 -15.06 1.28
C SER A 27 -20.36 -14.18 0.77
N LEU A 28 -21.47 -14.05 1.52
CA LEU A 28 -22.56 -13.17 1.19
C LEU A 28 -22.25 -11.68 1.41
N ARG A 29 -21.26 -11.41 2.26
CA ARG A 29 -20.79 -10.06 2.63
C ARG A 29 -19.46 -9.70 1.97
N GLU A 30 -18.92 -10.57 1.10
CA GLU A 30 -17.66 -10.33 0.42
C GLU A 30 -17.70 -9.02 -0.36
N TYR A 31 -16.76 -8.13 -0.08
CA TYR A 31 -16.52 -6.95 -0.90
C TYR A 31 -16.08 -7.37 -2.31
N ARG A 32 -16.80 -6.92 -3.30
CA ARG A 32 -16.60 -7.25 -4.73
C ARG A 32 -16.65 -5.96 -5.53
N PRO A 33 -15.53 -5.22 -5.58
CA PRO A 33 -15.49 -3.99 -6.34
C PRO A 33 -15.69 -4.23 -7.84
N GLU A 34 -16.22 -3.21 -8.51
CA GLU A 34 -16.26 -3.16 -9.97
C GLU A 34 -14.84 -3.03 -10.55
N ALA A 35 -14.69 -3.21 -11.86
CA ALA A 35 -13.39 -3.06 -12.54
C ALA A 35 -12.84 -1.64 -12.38
N GLU A 36 -13.72 -0.64 -12.46
CA GLU A 36 -13.43 0.77 -12.22
C GLU A 36 -14.55 1.38 -11.37
N GLU A 37 -14.15 2.16 -10.36
CA GLU A 37 -15.07 2.88 -9.48
C GLU A 37 -14.61 4.34 -9.35
N ILE A 38 -15.56 5.27 -9.51
CA ILE A 38 -15.28 6.70 -9.27
C ILE A 38 -15.02 6.89 -7.79
N VAL A 39 -13.92 7.55 -7.45
CA VAL A 39 -13.55 7.92 -6.09
C VAL A 39 -13.87 9.39 -5.88
N GLU A 40 -14.52 9.70 -4.76
CA GLU A 40 -14.77 11.09 -4.37
C GLU A 40 -13.45 11.74 -3.92
N ILE A 41 -13.23 12.98 -4.37
CA ILE A 41 -12.10 13.80 -3.94
C ILE A 41 -12.62 14.74 -2.85
N GLU A 42 -12.19 14.52 -1.63
CA GLU A 42 -12.56 15.33 -0.48
C GLU A 42 -11.61 16.54 -0.32
N GLY A 43 -12.17 17.71 -0.06
CA GLY A 43 -11.38 18.94 0.03
C GLY A 43 -11.06 19.55 -1.33
N SER A 44 -10.00 20.36 -1.41
CA SER A 44 -9.59 21.02 -2.65
C SER A 44 -8.08 21.19 -2.70
N GLY A 45 -7.46 20.75 -3.78
CA GLY A 45 -6.17 21.26 -4.22
C GLY A 45 -6.34 22.66 -4.81
N ASN A 46 -5.43 23.56 -4.51
CA ASN A 46 -5.55 24.98 -4.90
C ASN A 46 -4.50 25.39 -5.95
N SER A 47 -3.52 24.52 -6.22
CA SER A 47 -2.45 24.80 -7.16
C SER A 47 -2.81 24.33 -8.57
N LEU A 48 -2.49 25.15 -9.56
CA LEU A 48 -2.56 24.77 -10.97
C LEU A 48 -1.20 24.22 -11.38
N LEU A 49 -1.18 23.24 -12.26
CA LEU A 49 0.02 22.59 -12.74
C LEU A 49 0.28 23.01 -14.19
N LYS A 50 1.56 23.22 -14.56
CA LYS A 50 2.01 23.56 -15.92
C LYS A 50 3.14 22.65 -16.37
N ALA A 51 3.31 22.51 -17.68
CA ALA A 51 4.54 21.94 -18.23
C ALA A 51 5.75 22.80 -17.79
N GLY A 52 6.84 22.14 -17.44
CA GLY A 52 8.03 22.79 -16.87
C GLY A 52 8.01 22.99 -15.36
N ASP A 53 6.87 22.79 -14.69
CA ASP A 53 6.80 22.86 -13.23
C ASP A 53 7.59 21.72 -12.57
N SER A 54 8.24 22.06 -11.45
CA SER A 54 8.85 21.10 -10.56
C SER A 54 7.88 20.78 -9.43
N LEU A 55 7.72 19.49 -9.12
CA LEU A 55 6.84 19.03 -8.06
C LEU A 55 7.52 17.91 -7.25
N SER A 56 7.12 17.77 -5.99
CA SER A 56 7.62 16.77 -5.07
C SER A 56 6.53 15.75 -4.71
N LEU A 57 6.88 14.46 -4.77
CA LEU A 57 5.99 13.39 -4.35
C LEU A 57 6.64 12.60 -3.21
N VAL A 58 5.82 12.15 -2.28
CA VAL A 58 6.23 11.28 -1.17
C VAL A 58 5.35 10.04 -1.17
N THR A 59 5.95 8.85 -1.10
CA THR A 59 5.20 7.62 -0.84
C THR A 59 5.60 7.02 0.50
N CYS A 60 4.62 6.45 1.22
CA CYS A 60 4.84 5.76 2.49
C CYS A 60 3.73 4.74 2.77
N ASN A 61 4.10 3.49 2.96
CA ASN A 61 3.23 2.53 3.64
C ASN A 61 3.23 2.87 5.14
N ILE A 62 2.06 3.16 5.71
CA ILE A 62 1.94 3.62 7.11
C ILE A 62 1.67 2.49 8.11
N GLY A 63 1.57 1.23 7.62
CA GLY A 63 1.37 0.06 8.48
C GLY A 63 0.17 0.19 9.42
N TYR A 64 -0.94 0.80 8.98
CA TYR A 64 -2.15 1.08 9.78
C TYR A 64 -1.85 1.59 11.20
N GLY A 65 -0.76 2.36 11.38
CA GLY A 65 -0.32 2.86 12.68
C GLY A 65 0.02 1.77 13.71
N GLY A 66 0.18 0.52 13.27
CA GLY A 66 0.32 -0.64 14.16
C GLY A 66 1.61 -1.46 13.97
N LEU A 67 2.52 -1.05 13.07
CA LEU A 67 3.73 -1.81 12.72
C LEU A 67 5.00 -1.01 13.08
N ASP A 68 5.07 -0.49 14.28
CA ASP A 68 6.20 0.30 14.78
C ASP A 68 7.41 -0.58 15.16
N ALA A 69 8.49 0.05 15.64
CA ALA A 69 9.72 -0.64 16.02
C ALA A 69 9.55 -1.67 17.15
N GLU A 70 8.53 -1.53 18.00
CA GLU A 70 8.32 -2.38 19.18
C GLU A 70 7.52 -3.65 18.86
N HIS A 71 6.94 -3.73 17.64
CA HIS A 71 6.03 -4.82 17.23
C HIS A 71 6.60 -5.67 16.10
N ASP A 72 6.16 -6.91 16.05
CA ASP A 72 6.33 -7.86 14.97
C ASP A 72 4.99 -8.08 14.21
N PHE A 73 4.96 -9.02 13.26
CA PHE A 73 3.74 -9.35 12.54
C PHE A 73 3.66 -10.85 12.24
N PHE A 74 2.51 -11.45 12.51
CA PHE A 74 2.33 -12.90 12.45
C PHE A 74 2.54 -13.49 11.04
N MET A 75 2.33 -12.73 9.97
CA MET A 75 2.55 -13.21 8.59
C MET A 75 4.02 -13.20 8.19
N ASP A 76 4.84 -12.42 8.87
CA ASP A 76 6.28 -12.33 8.65
C ASP A 76 7.09 -13.28 9.58
N GLY A 77 6.41 -14.15 10.29
CA GLY A 77 7.02 -15.08 11.25
C GLY A 77 7.03 -14.59 12.69
N GLY A 78 6.49 -13.41 12.96
CA GLY A 78 6.24 -12.87 14.30
C GLY A 78 4.99 -13.46 14.95
N SER A 79 4.48 -12.81 15.96
CA SER A 79 3.35 -13.26 16.76
C SER A 79 2.21 -12.25 16.91
N ASP A 80 2.49 -10.96 16.67
CA ASP A 80 1.53 -9.90 16.86
C ASP A 80 0.50 -9.86 15.74
N VAL A 81 -0.75 -9.63 16.13
CA VAL A 81 -1.90 -9.47 15.22
C VAL A 81 -2.33 -8.00 15.15
N ARG A 82 -2.08 -7.28 16.22
CA ARG A 82 -2.35 -5.87 16.40
C ARG A 82 -1.64 -5.37 17.66
N VAL A 83 -1.37 -4.08 17.72
CA VAL A 83 -0.86 -3.41 18.94
C VAL A 83 -1.85 -3.52 20.11
N GLU A 84 -1.36 -3.35 21.34
CA GLU A 84 -2.13 -3.59 22.56
C GLU A 84 -3.17 -2.50 22.85
N SER A 85 -2.99 -1.28 22.32
CA SER A 85 -3.85 -0.16 22.67
C SER A 85 -3.99 0.89 21.56
N ARG A 86 -5.11 1.62 21.60
CA ARG A 86 -5.36 2.77 20.74
C ARG A 86 -4.30 3.87 20.89
N GLN A 87 -3.75 4.06 22.10
CA GLN A 87 -2.72 5.07 22.37
C GLN A 87 -1.43 4.81 21.57
N ILE A 88 -1.11 3.56 21.30
CA ILE A 88 0.03 3.20 20.43
C ILE A 88 -0.25 3.66 19.00
N VAL A 89 -1.44 3.35 18.45
CA VAL A 89 -1.84 3.81 17.12
C VAL A 89 -1.78 5.34 17.03
N GLU A 90 -2.34 6.06 18.00
CA GLU A 90 -2.35 7.53 18.05
C GLU A 90 -0.93 8.10 18.08
N ARG A 91 -0.03 7.52 18.89
CA ARG A 91 1.40 7.89 18.95
C ARG A 91 2.09 7.68 17.60
N ASN A 92 1.87 6.52 16.99
CA ASN A 92 2.48 6.18 15.72
C ASN A 92 1.98 7.09 14.60
N MET A 93 0.68 7.35 14.54
CA MET A 93 0.09 8.25 13.55
C MET A 93 0.57 9.70 13.72
N GLU A 94 0.80 10.17 14.94
CA GLU A 94 1.43 11.48 15.18
C GLU A 94 2.87 11.52 14.64
N GLY A 95 3.65 10.47 14.88
CA GLY A 95 5.01 10.35 14.37
C GLY A 95 5.08 10.27 12.85
N ILE A 96 4.22 9.44 12.23
CA ILE A 96 4.09 9.30 10.78
C ILE A 96 3.70 10.65 10.16
N ARG A 97 2.67 11.32 10.69
CA ARG A 97 2.26 12.63 10.21
C ARG A 97 3.39 13.66 10.28
N SER A 98 4.12 13.71 11.39
CA SER A 98 5.26 14.63 11.55
C SER A 98 6.34 14.36 10.50
N MET A 99 6.69 13.09 10.28
CA MET A 99 7.68 12.67 9.28
C MET A 99 7.24 13.04 7.86
N LEU A 100 5.95 12.85 7.51
CA LEU A 100 5.41 13.24 6.22
C LEU A 100 5.39 14.76 6.03
N GLN A 101 5.06 15.53 7.07
CA GLN A 101 5.12 16.99 7.04
C GLN A 101 6.54 17.51 6.87
N GLU A 102 7.53 16.92 7.55
CA GLU A 102 8.95 17.25 7.40
C GLU A 102 9.49 16.89 6.00
N ALA A 103 8.89 15.90 5.35
CA ALA A 103 9.22 15.55 3.97
C ALA A 103 8.81 16.64 2.96
N GLU A 104 7.85 17.49 3.27
CA GLU A 104 7.39 18.61 2.43
C GLU A 104 7.06 18.17 0.99
N GLY A 105 6.12 17.22 0.84
CA GLY A 105 5.60 16.78 -0.45
C GLY A 105 4.46 17.67 -0.95
N ASP A 106 4.36 17.86 -2.26
CA ASP A 106 3.17 18.42 -2.90
C ASP A 106 2.07 17.37 -3.07
N ILE A 107 2.48 16.10 -3.19
CA ILE A 107 1.60 14.94 -3.37
C ILE A 107 2.10 13.81 -2.47
N TYR A 108 1.16 13.13 -1.80
CA TYR A 108 1.46 12.00 -0.92
C TYR A 108 0.68 10.76 -1.38
N PHE A 109 1.39 9.66 -1.59
CA PHE A 109 0.84 8.32 -1.85
C PHE A 109 1.00 7.49 -0.58
N LEU A 110 -0.11 7.17 0.08
CA LEU A 110 -0.10 6.48 1.37
C LEU A 110 -0.80 5.13 1.24
N GLN A 111 -0.18 4.09 1.78
CA GLN A 111 -0.69 2.73 1.74
C GLN A 111 -1.00 2.24 3.15
N GLU A 112 -1.83 1.21 3.28
CA GLU A 112 -2.32 0.64 4.53
C GLU A 112 -3.00 1.65 5.46
N VAL A 113 -3.81 2.53 4.89
CA VAL A 113 -4.55 3.55 5.62
C VAL A 113 -5.87 2.97 6.10
N ASP A 114 -6.07 2.84 7.42
CA ASP A 114 -7.31 2.36 8.03
C ASP A 114 -8.30 3.52 8.23
N ILE A 115 -9.61 3.24 7.98
CA ILE A 115 -10.70 4.17 8.33
C ILE A 115 -11.43 3.69 9.60
N ASP A 116 -11.83 2.40 9.61
CA ASP A 116 -12.59 1.80 10.72
C ASP A 116 -12.24 0.33 10.83
N SER A 117 -11.05 0.05 11.35
CA SER A 117 -10.55 -1.30 11.55
C SER A 117 -10.41 -1.63 13.02
N LYS A 118 -10.65 -2.89 13.38
CA LYS A 118 -10.46 -3.35 14.76
C LYS A 118 -8.99 -3.32 15.16
N ARG A 119 -8.06 -3.58 14.21
CA ARG A 119 -6.63 -3.60 14.45
C ARG A 119 -6.07 -2.22 14.82
N SER A 120 -6.65 -1.14 14.27
CA SER A 120 -6.34 0.26 14.56
C SER A 120 -7.32 0.92 15.52
N TYR A 121 -8.14 0.13 16.26
CA TYR A 121 -9.10 0.61 17.26
C TYR A 121 -10.13 1.61 16.73
N GLY A 122 -10.48 1.52 15.44
CA GLY A 122 -11.41 2.43 14.79
C GLY A 122 -10.87 3.87 14.68
N PHE A 123 -9.56 4.03 14.66
CA PHE A 123 -8.94 5.33 14.37
C PHE A 123 -9.07 5.62 12.87
N ASN A 124 -9.62 6.79 12.50
CA ASN A 124 -9.72 7.22 11.11
C ASN A 124 -8.41 7.88 10.66
N GLU A 125 -7.52 7.09 10.08
CA GLU A 125 -6.19 7.53 9.67
C GLU A 125 -6.26 8.43 8.43
N SER A 126 -7.23 8.19 7.53
CA SER A 126 -7.42 8.99 6.33
C SER A 126 -7.76 10.45 6.69
N GLU A 127 -8.76 10.67 7.52
CA GLU A 127 -9.15 12.00 7.98
C GLU A 127 -8.01 12.69 8.75
N TYR A 128 -7.34 11.95 9.64
CA TYR A 128 -6.22 12.46 10.42
C TYR A 128 -5.03 12.93 9.56
N LEU A 129 -4.70 12.17 8.52
CA LEU A 129 -3.61 12.52 7.60
C LEU A 129 -4.00 13.65 6.65
N GLN A 130 -5.22 13.63 6.11
CA GLN A 130 -5.73 14.71 5.27
C GLN A 130 -5.69 16.05 5.99
N GLU A 131 -6.19 16.12 7.24
CA GLU A 131 -6.14 17.34 8.06
C GLU A 131 -4.70 17.82 8.30
N GLY A 132 -3.77 16.88 8.52
CA GLY A 132 -2.37 17.19 8.76
C GLY A 132 -1.61 17.67 7.52
N LEU A 133 -1.86 17.07 6.38
CA LEU A 133 -1.16 17.34 5.11
C LEU A 133 -1.82 18.43 4.26
N LYS A 134 -3.08 18.78 4.55
CA LYS A 134 -3.82 19.95 4.00
C LYS A 134 -3.98 19.95 2.49
N GLY A 135 -4.29 18.80 1.88
CA GLY A 135 -4.57 18.67 0.45
C GLY A 135 -5.99 18.20 0.17
N ALA A 136 -6.33 18.10 -1.11
CA ALA A 136 -7.43 17.28 -1.55
C ALA A 136 -7.08 15.81 -1.30
N ALA A 137 -8.05 14.99 -0.91
CA ALA A 137 -7.82 13.59 -0.57
C ALA A 137 -8.74 12.68 -1.39
N ALA A 138 -8.17 11.64 -1.96
CA ALA A 138 -8.92 10.54 -2.57
C ALA A 138 -8.52 9.23 -1.87
N PHE A 139 -9.52 8.44 -1.45
CA PHE A 139 -9.31 7.17 -0.76
C PHE A 139 -9.95 6.02 -1.54
N ALA A 140 -9.18 4.97 -1.78
CA ALA A 140 -9.66 3.76 -2.45
C ALA A 140 -9.55 2.53 -1.56
N ASP A 141 -10.67 1.82 -1.39
CA ASP A 141 -10.74 0.59 -0.59
C ASP A 141 -9.83 -0.52 -1.17
N ASN A 142 -8.93 -1.03 -0.35
CA ASN A 142 -8.11 -2.21 -0.64
C ASN A 142 -8.56 -3.43 0.17
N PHE A 143 -9.01 -3.20 1.39
CA PHE A 143 -9.40 -4.27 2.30
C PHE A 143 -10.67 -3.90 3.07
N LEU A 144 -11.79 -4.37 2.59
CA LEU A 144 -13.07 -4.20 3.25
C LEU A 144 -13.63 -5.59 3.61
N CYS A 145 -13.62 -5.92 4.91
CA CYS A 145 -14.09 -7.20 5.41
C CYS A 145 -14.74 -7.03 6.78
N ASP A 146 -15.97 -7.51 6.93
CA ASP A 146 -16.70 -7.39 8.19
C ASP A 146 -16.06 -8.19 9.33
N TYR A 147 -15.37 -9.28 9.02
CA TYR A 147 -14.71 -10.10 10.02
C TYR A 147 -13.67 -11.04 9.41
N VAL A 148 -12.41 -10.83 9.73
CA VAL A 148 -11.30 -11.72 9.41
C VAL A 148 -11.09 -12.66 10.59
N PRO A 149 -11.40 -13.98 10.44
CA PRO A 149 -11.48 -14.91 11.58
C PRO A 149 -10.14 -15.46 12.06
N TYR A 150 -9.05 -15.12 11.41
CA TYR A 150 -7.71 -15.64 11.67
C TYR A 150 -6.69 -14.49 11.70
N PRO A 151 -5.57 -14.60 12.46
CA PRO A 151 -5.23 -15.68 13.42
C PRO A 151 -6.03 -15.56 14.74
N LEU A 152 -5.53 -16.14 15.83
CA LEU A 152 -6.10 -15.94 17.16
C LEU A 152 -5.08 -15.18 18.04
N PRO A 153 -5.47 -14.01 18.61
CA PRO A 153 -6.78 -13.35 18.53
C PRO A 153 -7.10 -12.90 17.10
N THR A 154 -8.40 -12.85 16.74
CA THR A 154 -8.81 -12.54 15.38
C THR A 154 -8.51 -11.09 15.00
N ILE A 155 -8.14 -10.86 13.72
CA ILE A 155 -7.99 -9.50 13.18
C ILE A 155 -9.33 -8.75 13.32
N GLY A 156 -10.45 -9.43 13.01
CA GLY A 156 -11.79 -8.86 13.12
C GLY A 156 -12.16 -8.01 11.90
N ARG A 157 -12.93 -6.93 12.10
CA ARG A 157 -13.32 -6.02 11.03
C ARG A 157 -12.09 -5.25 10.51
N VAL A 158 -12.01 -5.13 9.21
CA VAL A 158 -11.02 -4.29 8.52
C VAL A 158 -11.73 -3.40 7.49
N HIS A 159 -11.40 -2.11 7.49
CA HIS A 159 -11.71 -1.13 6.48
C HIS A 159 -10.44 -0.33 6.23
N SER A 160 -9.71 -0.69 5.19
CA SER A 160 -8.38 -0.19 4.88
C SER A 160 -8.22 0.05 3.39
N GLY A 161 -7.37 1.00 3.02
CA GLY A 161 -7.16 1.35 1.63
C GLY A 161 -5.84 2.03 1.35
N ILE A 162 -5.82 2.70 0.20
CA ILE A 162 -4.75 3.61 -0.21
C ILE A 162 -5.31 5.02 -0.31
N LEU A 163 -4.52 5.99 0.13
CA LEU A 163 -4.90 7.40 0.20
C LEU A 163 -3.92 8.24 -0.61
N THR A 164 -4.42 9.06 -1.52
CA THR A 164 -3.65 10.13 -2.14
C THR A 164 -4.06 11.46 -1.53
N VAL A 165 -3.07 12.26 -1.07
CA VAL A 165 -3.30 13.65 -0.67
C VAL A 165 -2.55 14.54 -1.65
N ASN A 166 -3.26 15.47 -2.30
CA ASN A 166 -2.77 16.23 -3.43
C ASN A 166 -3.04 17.73 -3.26
N HIS A 167 -2.00 18.57 -3.39
CA HIS A 167 -2.13 20.02 -3.31
C HIS A 167 -2.53 20.65 -4.65
N TYR A 168 -2.43 19.92 -5.76
CA TYR A 168 -2.90 20.37 -7.07
C TYR A 168 -4.38 20.08 -7.27
N MET A 169 -5.00 20.81 -8.20
CA MET A 169 -6.41 20.63 -8.55
C MET A 169 -6.57 19.38 -9.42
N ALA A 170 -6.94 18.28 -8.81
CA ALA A 170 -7.30 17.06 -9.54
C ALA A 170 -8.74 17.16 -10.09
N GLU A 171 -8.95 16.72 -11.33
CA GLU A 171 -10.26 16.71 -12.00
C GLU A 171 -11.07 15.46 -11.66
N SER A 172 -10.38 14.33 -11.49
CA SER A 172 -11.02 13.05 -11.21
C SER A 172 -10.10 12.09 -10.47
N ALA A 173 -10.71 11.18 -9.74
CA ALA A 173 -10.06 10.04 -9.13
C ALA A 173 -10.85 8.76 -9.41
N VAL A 174 -10.14 7.68 -9.75
CA VAL A 174 -10.74 6.37 -10.10
C VAL A 174 -9.97 5.26 -9.41
N ARG A 175 -10.71 4.35 -8.77
CA ARG A 175 -10.19 3.08 -8.30
C ARG A 175 -10.22 2.08 -9.44
N VAL A 176 -9.08 1.56 -9.87
CA VAL A 176 -8.96 0.51 -10.89
C VAL A 176 -8.61 -0.81 -10.21
N ALA A 177 -9.50 -1.80 -10.29
CA ALA A 177 -9.31 -3.09 -9.63
C ALA A 177 -8.13 -3.86 -10.24
N LEU A 178 -7.29 -4.42 -9.36
CA LEU A 178 -6.19 -5.30 -9.76
C LEU A 178 -6.61 -6.77 -9.65
N PRO A 179 -5.99 -7.68 -10.44
CA PRO A 179 -6.20 -9.12 -10.33
C PRO A 179 -5.86 -9.65 -8.94
N THR A 180 -6.56 -10.68 -8.49
CA THR A 180 -6.24 -11.42 -7.26
C THR A 180 -5.89 -12.87 -7.59
N SER A 181 -4.82 -13.38 -6.95
CA SER A 181 -4.40 -14.78 -7.05
C SER A 181 -5.22 -15.70 -6.14
N PHE A 182 -5.93 -15.14 -5.16
CA PHE A 182 -6.66 -15.93 -4.18
C PHE A 182 -7.99 -16.46 -4.70
N THR A 183 -8.30 -17.74 -4.36
CA THR A 183 -9.55 -18.41 -4.71
C THR A 183 -10.47 -18.54 -3.50
N TRP A 184 -11.76 -18.81 -3.73
CA TRP A 184 -12.69 -19.12 -2.65
C TRP A 184 -12.28 -20.42 -1.93
N PRO A 185 -12.38 -20.52 -0.60
CA PRO A 185 -12.97 -19.53 0.33
C PRO A 185 -11.99 -18.46 0.83
N VAL A 186 -10.68 -18.60 0.63
CA VAL A 186 -9.64 -17.69 1.15
C VAL A 186 -9.86 -16.26 0.65
N ARG A 187 -10.18 -16.09 -0.62
CA ARG A 187 -10.42 -14.79 -1.27
C ARG A 187 -11.43 -13.91 -0.52
N VAL A 188 -12.37 -14.50 0.21
CA VAL A 188 -13.47 -13.76 0.88
C VAL A 188 -12.95 -12.78 1.92
N CYS A 189 -11.85 -13.13 2.61
CA CYS A 189 -11.22 -12.30 3.64
C CYS A 189 -9.84 -11.78 3.21
N GLN A 190 -9.59 -11.65 1.91
CA GLN A 190 -8.35 -11.13 1.36
C GLN A 190 -8.55 -9.73 0.78
N LEU A 191 -7.44 -9.01 0.66
CA LEU A 191 -7.40 -7.70 0.03
C LEU A 191 -7.93 -7.77 -1.41
N LYS A 192 -8.55 -6.67 -1.85
CA LYS A 192 -8.94 -6.40 -3.23
C LYS A 192 -8.09 -5.23 -3.71
N ARG A 193 -6.83 -5.53 -4.04
CA ARG A 193 -5.83 -4.54 -4.46
C ARG A 193 -6.35 -3.69 -5.62
N CYS A 194 -5.94 -2.45 -5.68
CA CYS A 194 -6.30 -1.51 -6.74
C CYS A 194 -5.17 -0.53 -7.03
N LEU A 195 -5.30 0.16 -8.14
CA LEU A 195 -4.60 1.40 -8.44
C LEU A 195 -5.57 2.55 -8.13
N LEU A 196 -5.12 3.57 -7.41
CA LEU A 196 -5.85 4.83 -7.27
C LEU A 196 -5.25 5.80 -8.28
N VAL A 197 -6.03 6.10 -9.31
CA VAL A 197 -5.61 6.93 -10.45
C VAL A 197 -6.25 8.30 -10.32
N GLU A 198 -5.44 9.33 -10.13
CA GLU A 198 -5.86 10.74 -10.17
C GLU A 198 -5.39 11.42 -11.46
N ARG A 199 -6.20 12.35 -11.96
CA ARG A 199 -5.91 13.17 -13.13
C ARG A 199 -5.82 14.63 -12.75
N VAL A 200 -4.66 15.23 -13.00
CA VAL A 200 -4.40 16.65 -12.78
C VAL A 200 -4.18 17.33 -14.12
N PRO A 201 -5.11 18.20 -14.57
CA PRO A 201 -4.96 18.91 -15.85
C PRO A 201 -3.80 19.89 -15.81
N LEU A 202 -3.10 20.05 -16.94
CA LEU A 202 -2.05 21.04 -17.11
C LEU A 202 -2.63 22.32 -17.73
N GLU A 203 -2.38 23.47 -17.10
CA GLU A 203 -2.82 24.77 -17.59
C GLU A 203 -2.25 25.08 -18.98
N GLY A 204 -3.12 25.38 -19.93
CA GLY A 204 -2.74 25.70 -21.30
C GLY A 204 -2.41 24.50 -22.19
N SER A 205 -2.67 23.29 -21.74
CA SER A 205 -2.44 22.04 -22.46
C SER A 205 -3.69 21.16 -22.49
N ASP A 206 -3.76 20.25 -23.45
CA ASP A 206 -4.73 19.15 -23.49
C ASP A 206 -4.19 17.89 -22.79
N LYS A 207 -3.04 17.99 -22.14
CA LYS A 207 -2.37 16.90 -21.42
C LYS A 207 -2.63 16.99 -19.93
N GLU A 208 -2.46 15.86 -19.29
CA GLU A 208 -2.68 15.68 -17.85
C GLU A 208 -1.44 15.06 -17.20
N LEU A 209 -1.26 15.31 -15.92
CA LEU A 209 -0.46 14.47 -15.05
C LEU A 209 -1.37 13.36 -14.48
N VAL A 210 -1.05 12.12 -14.84
CA VAL A 210 -1.72 10.92 -14.34
C VAL A 210 -0.91 10.36 -13.18
N LEU A 211 -1.48 10.46 -11.99
CA LEU A 211 -0.91 10.01 -10.73
C LEU A 211 -1.50 8.66 -10.35
N ILE A 212 -0.66 7.68 -10.02
CA ILE A 212 -1.10 6.33 -9.68
C ILE A 212 -0.49 5.92 -8.36
N ASN A 213 -1.30 5.92 -7.29
CA ASN A 213 -0.93 5.32 -6.02
C ASN A 213 -1.24 3.82 -6.06
N LEU A 214 -0.30 3.00 -5.58
CA LEU A 214 -0.42 1.54 -5.62
C LEU A 214 0.09 0.88 -4.34
N HIS A 215 -0.45 -0.32 -4.08
CA HIS A 215 0.06 -1.27 -3.11
C HIS A 215 -0.19 -2.67 -3.66
N LEU A 216 0.85 -3.34 -4.19
CA LEU A 216 0.73 -4.62 -4.85
C LEU A 216 0.70 -5.80 -3.85
N ASP A 217 0.35 -7.00 -4.31
CA ASP A 217 0.28 -8.19 -3.45
C ASP A 217 1.64 -8.54 -2.82
N ALA A 218 1.61 -8.98 -1.55
CA ALA A 218 2.79 -9.35 -0.77
C ALA A 218 3.00 -10.87 -0.68
N TYR A 219 1.96 -11.60 -0.29
CA TYR A 219 2.02 -13.01 0.13
C TYR A 219 1.35 -13.96 -0.87
N ASP A 220 1.46 -13.65 -2.16
CA ASP A 220 1.04 -14.54 -3.23
C ASP A 220 2.19 -15.50 -3.64
N ASP A 221 1.91 -16.39 -4.58
CA ASP A 221 2.92 -17.27 -5.18
C ASP A 221 3.78 -16.58 -6.27
N GLY A 222 3.64 -15.26 -6.43
CA GLY A 222 4.29 -14.44 -7.45
C GLY A 222 3.42 -14.15 -8.66
N THR A 223 2.41 -14.99 -8.95
CA THR A 223 1.54 -14.81 -10.14
C THR A 223 0.65 -13.58 -10.04
N GLY A 224 0.16 -13.26 -8.85
CA GLY A 224 -0.66 -12.07 -8.60
C GLY A 224 0.11 -10.80 -8.87
N ARG A 225 1.31 -10.66 -8.29
CA ARG A 225 2.20 -9.51 -8.51
C ARG A 225 2.57 -9.32 -9.97
N GLU A 226 2.89 -10.40 -10.68
CA GLU A 226 3.18 -10.36 -12.11
C GLU A 226 1.98 -9.84 -12.93
N MET A 227 0.78 -10.36 -12.67
CA MET A 227 -0.44 -9.89 -13.34
C MET A 227 -0.74 -8.42 -13.02
N GLN A 228 -0.55 -7.99 -11.76
CA GLN A 228 -0.77 -6.62 -11.32
C GLN A 228 0.24 -5.66 -11.95
N THR A 229 1.52 -6.01 -12.01
CA THR A 229 2.56 -5.22 -12.67
C THR A 229 2.28 -5.08 -14.17
N ARG A 230 1.81 -6.14 -14.84
CA ARG A 230 1.43 -6.09 -16.25
C ARG A 230 0.26 -5.13 -16.49
N GLN A 231 -0.80 -5.19 -15.68
CA GLN A 231 -1.93 -4.26 -15.80
C GLN A 231 -1.51 -2.81 -15.56
N LEU A 232 -0.62 -2.58 -14.59
CA LEU A 232 -0.02 -1.26 -14.37
C LEU A 232 0.72 -0.77 -15.62
N ALA A 233 1.55 -1.62 -16.23
CA ALA A 233 2.30 -1.28 -17.44
C ALA A 233 1.37 -0.96 -18.62
N GLU A 234 0.31 -1.74 -18.81
CA GLU A 234 -0.69 -1.50 -19.87
C GLU A 234 -1.38 -0.14 -19.69
N LEU A 235 -1.80 0.19 -18.45
CA LEU A 235 -2.43 1.48 -18.15
C LEU A 235 -1.47 2.65 -18.37
N LEU A 236 -0.25 2.56 -17.85
CA LEU A 236 0.76 3.60 -17.96
C LEU A 236 1.15 3.88 -19.42
N ASN A 237 1.37 2.84 -20.21
CA ASN A 237 1.70 2.99 -21.62
C ASN A 237 0.54 3.60 -22.40
N ALA A 238 -0.71 3.20 -22.13
CA ALA A 238 -1.89 3.78 -22.76
C ALA A 238 -2.06 5.27 -22.45
N GLU A 239 -1.69 5.72 -21.24
CA GLU A 239 -1.72 7.14 -20.89
C GLU A 239 -0.55 7.90 -21.51
N TYR A 240 0.65 7.35 -21.49
CA TYR A 240 1.81 7.95 -22.11
C TYR A 240 1.66 8.11 -23.64
N GLU A 241 1.04 7.14 -24.33
CA GLU A 241 0.73 7.22 -25.77
C GLU A 241 -0.23 8.39 -26.12
N LYS A 242 -1.08 8.82 -25.17
CA LYS A 242 -1.91 10.03 -25.31
C LYS A 242 -1.09 11.32 -25.14
N GLY A 243 0.18 11.21 -24.73
CA GLY A 243 1.08 12.32 -24.42
C GLY A 243 0.96 12.83 -22.99
N ASN A 244 0.25 12.11 -22.11
CA ASN A 244 0.15 12.44 -20.70
C ASN A 244 1.48 12.19 -19.98
N TYR A 245 1.68 12.90 -18.87
CA TYR A 245 2.76 12.63 -17.92
C TYR A 245 2.27 11.59 -16.94
N CYS A 246 3.07 10.54 -16.68
CA CYS A 246 2.65 9.47 -15.80
C CYS A 246 3.64 9.26 -14.66
N ILE A 247 3.14 9.23 -13.42
CA ILE A 247 3.90 8.93 -12.21
C ILE A 247 3.12 7.87 -11.43
N ALA A 248 3.66 6.66 -11.34
CA ALA A 248 3.16 5.63 -10.44
C ALA A 248 4.11 5.49 -9.24
N GLY A 249 3.57 5.27 -8.05
CA GLY A 249 4.39 5.08 -6.86
C GLY A 249 3.61 4.41 -5.73
N GLY A 250 4.35 3.85 -4.79
CA GLY A 250 3.78 3.12 -3.67
C GLY A 250 4.67 1.99 -3.20
N ASP A 251 4.04 1.05 -2.52
CA ASP A 251 4.61 -0.22 -2.12
C ASP A 251 4.37 -1.28 -3.20
N PHE A 252 5.43 -1.63 -3.92
CA PHE A 252 5.37 -2.64 -4.98
C PHE A 252 5.41 -4.08 -4.43
N ASN A 253 5.81 -4.27 -3.18
CA ASN A 253 6.13 -5.59 -2.61
C ASN A 253 7.11 -6.40 -3.48
N GLN A 254 7.92 -5.71 -4.25
CA GLN A 254 8.92 -6.21 -5.18
C GLN A 254 10.15 -5.32 -5.12
N THR A 255 11.32 -5.92 -5.27
CA THR A 255 12.57 -5.17 -5.47
C THR A 255 12.63 -4.61 -6.90
N PHE A 256 13.62 -3.78 -7.18
CA PHE A 256 13.72 -3.08 -8.46
C PHE A 256 15.01 -3.48 -9.21
N SER A 257 14.93 -3.65 -10.53
CA SER A 257 16.04 -4.09 -11.38
C SER A 257 17.22 -3.12 -11.44
N ASN A 258 17.03 -1.86 -11.06
CA ASN A 258 18.09 -0.85 -10.98
C ASN A 258 18.83 -0.83 -9.63
N ILE A 259 18.49 -1.74 -8.70
CA ILE A 259 19.15 -1.87 -7.39
C ILE A 259 20.08 -3.07 -7.40
N ASP A 260 21.29 -2.89 -6.88
CA ASP A 260 22.22 -4.01 -6.64
C ASP A 260 21.65 -4.94 -5.56
N PRO A 261 21.32 -6.19 -5.89
CA PRO A 261 20.73 -7.13 -4.92
C PRO A 261 21.67 -7.51 -3.78
N SER A 262 22.95 -7.19 -3.87
CA SER A 262 23.91 -7.43 -2.79
C SER A 262 23.81 -6.43 -1.64
N LEU A 263 23.13 -5.29 -1.82
CA LEU A 263 22.91 -4.30 -0.77
C LEU A 263 22.00 -4.82 0.33
N TYR A 264 20.92 -5.51 -0.08
CA TYR A 264 19.93 -6.09 0.83
C TYR A 264 19.64 -7.54 0.44
N PRO A 265 20.60 -8.47 0.67
CA PRO A 265 20.45 -9.86 0.26
C PRO A 265 19.31 -10.53 1.03
N VAL A 266 18.41 -11.17 0.32
CA VAL A 266 17.26 -11.88 0.94
C VAL A 266 17.76 -13.12 1.64
N GLN A 267 17.69 -13.13 2.97
CA GLN A 267 18.14 -14.21 3.86
C GLN A 267 16.97 -15.13 4.23
N ASP A 268 15.81 -14.55 4.54
CA ASP A 268 14.58 -15.27 4.86
C ASP A 268 13.63 -15.22 3.64
N ARG A 269 13.42 -16.38 3.02
CA ARG A 269 12.47 -16.56 1.91
C ARG A 269 11.24 -17.36 2.32
N GLU A 270 11.19 -17.84 3.57
CA GLU A 270 10.12 -18.68 4.08
C GLU A 270 8.90 -17.83 4.43
N ASN A 271 9.14 -16.66 5.06
CA ASN A 271 8.07 -15.76 5.49
C ASN A 271 7.70 -14.74 4.40
N PHE A 272 8.70 -14.11 3.77
CA PHE A 272 8.46 -13.17 2.68
C PHE A 272 9.54 -13.29 1.59
N SER A 273 9.12 -13.35 0.33
CA SER A 273 10.01 -13.35 -0.82
C SER A 273 9.56 -12.31 -1.84
N PRO A 274 10.26 -11.16 -1.95
CA PRO A 274 9.89 -10.13 -2.90
C PRO A 274 10.04 -10.63 -4.33
N GLY A 275 9.16 -10.12 -5.22
CA GLY A 275 9.34 -10.22 -6.66
C GLY A 275 10.41 -9.25 -7.17
N LEU A 276 10.45 -9.06 -8.49
CA LEU A 276 11.33 -8.10 -9.16
C LEU A 276 10.54 -7.28 -10.17
N VAL A 277 10.62 -5.96 -10.07
CA VAL A 277 10.10 -5.03 -11.08
C VAL A 277 11.22 -4.77 -12.09
N GLU A 278 11.01 -5.23 -13.31
CA GLU A 278 11.90 -4.95 -14.42
C GLU A 278 11.45 -3.68 -15.14
N VAL A 279 12.32 -2.66 -15.25
CA VAL A 279 11.97 -1.42 -15.96
C VAL A 279 11.63 -1.67 -17.43
N SER A 280 12.20 -2.70 -18.03
CA SER A 280 11.93 -3.12 -19.40
C SER A 280 10.48 -3.53 -19.67
N ASP A 281 9.73 -3.92 -18.64
CA ASP A 281 8.32 -4.31 -18.76
C ASP A 281 7.41 -3.11 -19.08
N PHE A 282 7.89 -1.89 -18.85
CA PHE A 282 7.17 -0.64 -19.11
C PHE A 282 7.53 0.02 -20.44
N GLY A 283 8.62 -0.40 -21.09
CA GLY A 283 9.05 0.11 -22.39
C GLY A 283 10.29 1.02 -22.34
N GLU A 284 10.65 1.54 -23.50
CA GLU A 284 11.85 2.38 -23.64
C GLU A 284 11.65 3.75 -22.99
N GLY A 285 12.65 4.21 -22.23
CA GLY A 285 12.69 5.53 -21.61
C GLY A 285 11.97 5.63 -20.25
N TRP A 286 11.22 4.60 -19.82
CA TRP A 286 10.68 4.57 -18.46
C TRP A 286 11.80 4.49 -17.43
N GLN A 287 11.58 5.11 -16.27
CA GLN A 287 12.58 5.18 -15.20
C GLN A 287 12.02 4.75 -13.85
N LEU A 288 12.73 3.84 -13.17
CA LEU A 288 12.52 3.54 -11.75
C LEU A 288 13.26 4.58 -10.90
N ALA A 289 12.55 5.20 -9.98
CA ALA A 289 13.07 6.19 -9.04
C ALA A 289 12.96 5.65 -7.62
N ASN A 290 14.10 5.19 -7.09
CA ASN A 290 14.29 4.69 -5.73
C ASN A 290 15.69 5.04 -5.25
N ASP A 291 15.89 5.05 -3.93
CA ASP A 291 17.18 5.34 -3.28
C ASP A 291 17.56 4.16 -2.39
N PRO A 292 18.53 3.34 -2.83
CA PRO A 292 18.96 2.17 -2.06
C PRO A 292 19.95 2.50 -0.94
N SER A 293 20.29 3.76 -0.69
CA SER A 293 21.20 4.15 0.40
C SER A 293 20.60 3.89 1.78
N THR A 294 19.28 3.87 1.86
CA THR A 294 18.48 3.54 3.05
C THR A 294 17.41 2.53 2.67
N PRO A 295 17.21 1.44 3.44
CA PRO A 295 16.15 0.48 3.13
C PRO A 295 14.78 1.12 3.31
N THR A 296 13.82 0.75 2.45
CA THR A 296 12.45 1.28 2.56
C THR A 296 11.56 0.43 3.44
N CYS A 297 11.90 -0.86 3.64
CA CYS A 297 11.09 -1.78 4.43
C CYS A 297 11.96 -2.74 5.25
N ARG A 298 11.46 -3.20 6.38
CA ARG A 298 12.03 -4.28 7.19
C ARG A 298 11.07 -5.46 7.30
N LEU A 299 11.59 -6.68 7.46
CA LEU A 299 10.79 -7.84 7.82
C LEU A 299 10.34 -7.72 9.29
N LEU A 300 9.07 -8.03 9.54
CA LEU A 300 8.43 -7.95 10.86
C LEU A 300 8.46 -9.28 11.63
N ASN A 301 9.51 -10.10 11.46
CA ASN A 301 9.64 -11.38 12.17
C ASN A 301 9.99 -11.22 13.66
N GLN A 302 10.39 -10.04 14.07
CA GLN A 302 10.70 -9.65 15.44
C GLN A 302 10.66 -8.12 15.61
N PRO A 303 10.54 -7.58 16.84
CA PRO A 303 10.73 -6.16 17.12
C PRO A 303 12.07 -5.65 16.58
N TYR A 304 12.10 -4.40 16.12
CA TYR A 304 13.26 -3.81 15.48
C TYR A 304 14.34 -3.40 16.47
N ASP A 305 15.57 -3.92 16.27
CA ASP A 305 16.77 -3.40 16.92
C ASP A 305 17.74 -2.92 15.82
N PRO A 306 18.07 -1.61 15.75
CA PRO A 306 18.99 -1.09 14.73
C PRO A 306 20.41 -1.65 14.85
N LYS A 307 20.75 -2.36 15.92
CA LYS A 307 22.05 -3.02 16.13
C LYS A 307 22.04 -4.48 15.71
N ASP A 308 20.87 -5.04 15.45
CA ASP A 308 20.76 -6.42 15.00
C ASP A 308 21.06 -6.53 13.51
N ALA A 309 22.25 -7.03 13.18
CA ALA A 309 22.67 -7.27 11.80
C ALA A 309 21.88 -8.39 11.10
N ALA A 310 21.04 -9.14 11.82
CA ALA A 310 20.19 -10.17 11.26
C ALA A 310 18.83 -9.63 10.79
N THR A 311 18.48 -8.37 11.08
CA THR A 311 17.28 -7.75 10.56
C THR A 311 17.28 -7.76 9.03
N GLN A 312 16.28 -8.40 8.44
CA GLN A 312 16.12 -8.40 6.99
C GLN A 312 15.52 -7.06 6.54
N HIS A 313 16.22 -6.40 5.64
CA HIS A 313 15.77 -5.15 5.01
C HIS A 313 15.53 -5.33 3.53
N TYR A 314 14.70 -4.43 2.97
CA TYR A 314 14.32 -4.41 1.56
C TYR A 314 14.23 -2.97 1.02
N VAL A 315 14.24 -2.82 -0.29
CA VAL A 315 13.77 -1.64 -1.01
C VAL A 315 12.58 -2.08 -1.86
N LEU A 316 11.37 -1.79 -1.39
CA LEU A 316 10.08 -2.23 -1.98
C LEU A 316 9.23 -1.03 -2.41
N ASP A 317 9.57 0.16 -1.92
CA ASP A 317 8.86 1.41 -2.18
C ASP A 317 9.65 2.28 -3.15
N GLY A 318 8.93 3.00 -4.01
CA GLY A 318 9.54 3.88 -4.99
C GLY A 318 8.54 4.39 -6.01
N PHE A 319 9.07 4.92 -7.11
CA PHE A 319 8.26 5.47 -8.18
C PHE A 319 8.70 4.95 -9.55
N LEU A 320 7.77 4.98 -10.47
CA LEU A 320 7.96 4.71 -11.90
C LEU A 320 7.50 5.94 -12.68
N LEU A 321 8.37 6.45 -13.54
CA LEU A 321 8.20 7.71 -14.25
C LEU A 321 8.17 7.49 -15.76
N SER A 322 7.22 8.12 -16.45
CA SER A 322 7.18 8.13 -17.92
C SER A 322 8.34 8.94 -18.52
N PRO A 323 8.72 8.67 -19.78
CA PRO A 323 9.88 9.32 -20.42
C PRO A 323 9.83 10.84 -20.48
N ASN A 324 8.64 11.46 -20.39
CA ASN A 324 8.42 12.92 -20.37
C ASN A 324 8.42 13.50 -18.94
N VAL A 325 8.69 12.70 -17.92
CA VAL A 325 8.89 13.15 -16.54
C VAL A 325 10.36 13.03 -16.19
N LYS A 326 11.01 14.15 -15.91
CA LYS A 326 12.43 14.19 -15.57
C LYS A 326 12.63 14.06 -14.07
N LEU A 327 13.33 13.03 -13.62
CA LEU A 327 13.76 12.89 -12.23
C LEU A 327 14.89 13.88 -11.92
N GLU A 328 14.70 14.73 -10.92
CA GLU A 328 15.71 15.66 -10.41
C GLU A 328 16.39 15.11 -9.15
N GLN A 329 15.62 14.50 -8.26
CA GLN A 329 16.13 13.93 -7.01
C GLN A 329 15.24 12.77 -6.55
N VAL A 330 15.87 11.77 -5.92
CA VAL A 330 15.19 10.74 -5.14
C VAL A 330 15.92 10.56 -3.82
N GLN A 331 15.17 10.33 -2.74
CA GLN A 331 15.69 10.12 -1.41
C GLN A 331 14.75 9.24 -0.59
N THR A 332 15.29 8.23 0.08
CA THR A 332 14.61 7.52 1.16
C THR A 332 14.85 8.27 2.47
N ILE A 333 13.78 8.62 3.18
CA ILE A 333 13.83 9.35 4.45
C ILE A 333 13.94 8.34 5.58
N ASP A 334 15.09 8.29 6.25
CA ASP A 334 15.31 7.36 7.34
C ASP A 334 14.53 7.76 8.61
N GLY A 335 13.38 7.14 8.81
CA GLY A 335 12.58 7.23 10.03
C GLY A 335 13.03 6.29 11.14
N GLY A 336 14.03 5.45 10.89
CA GLY A 336 14.53 4.43 11.82
C GLY A 336 13.49 3.36 12.13
N PHE A 337 12.50 3.17 11.27
CA PHE A 337 11.35 2.27 11.44
C PHE A 337 10.59 2.47 12.77
N ARG A 338 10.62 3.72 13.27
CA ARG A 338 10.14 4.02 14.62
C ARG A 338 8.63 3.93 14.75
N TYR A 339 7.88 4.31 13.72
CA TYR A 339 6.43 4.46 13.77
C TYR A 339 5.70 3.57 12.76
N THR A 340 6.40 3.04 11.77
CA THR A 340 5.97 2.09 10.76
C THR A 340 7.15 1.26 10.32
N ASP A 341 6.92 0.12 9.73
CA ASP A 341 7.92 -0.79 9.16
C ASP A 341 8.43 -0.36 7.77
N HIS A 342 7.95 0.80 7.26
CA HIS A 342 8.43 1.41 6.04
C HIS A 342 9.01 2.81 6.28
N ASN A 343 10.02 3.15 5.50
CA ASN A 343 10.60 4.47 5.39
C ASN A 343 10.04 5.20 4.16
N PRO A 344 9.63 6.48 4.26
CA PRO A 344 9.11 7.22 3.11
C PRO A 344 10.15 7.39 2.02
N VAL A 345 9.71 7.36 0.76
CA VAL A 345 10.52 7.74 -0.40
C VAL A 345 9.99 9.05 -0.96
N LYS A 346 10.87 10.04 -1.11
CA LYS A 346 10.58 11.33 -1.74
C LYS A 346 11.27 11.43 -3.08
N ILE A 347 10.55 11.93 -4.09
CA ILE A 347 11.11 12.36 -5.37
C ILE A 347 10.83 13.83 -5.61
N THR A 348 11.71 14.48 -6.38
CA THR A 348 11.46 15.76 -7.04
C THR A 348 11.58 15.54 -8.53
N VAL A 349 10.59 15.97 -9.28
CA VAL A 349 10.51 15.78 -10.73
C VAL A 349 10.15 17.09 -11.43
N THR A 350 10.48 17.17 -12.74
CA THR A 350 10.04 18.24 -13.63
C THR A 350 9.27 17.63 -14.80
N LEU A 351 8.10 18.19 -15.13
CA LEU A 351 7.35 17.82 -16.33
C LEU A 351 8.02 18.45 -17.55
N SER A 352 8.58 17.62 -18.45
CA SER A 352 9.29 18.12 -19.64
C SER A 352 8.33 18.87 -20.56
N GLU A 353 8.81 20.00 -21.19
CA GLU A 353 8.04 20.77 -22.17
C GLU A 353 7.77 20.01 -23.49
#